data_4085b141a5350fbb5abe8f8847f8aae3
#
_entry.id   4085b141a5350fbb5abe8f8847f8aae3
#
_cell.length_a   1.000
_cell.length_b   1.000
_cell.length_c   1.000
_cell.angle_alpha   90.00
_cell.angle_beta   90.00
_cell.angle_gamma   90.00
#
_symmetry.space_group_name_H-M   'P 1'
#
loop_
_entity.id
_entity.type
_entity.pdbx_description
1 polymer ?
#
loop_
_entity_poly.entity_id
_entity_poly.type
_entity_poly.pdbx_seq_one_letter_code
_entity_poly.pdbx_strand_id
1 'polypeptide(L)'
;MAERERRLTPPFGGVFIPRSEVMNASDLRRAIKRIGHEIVERNHGLDDLVLVGLQTGGLPLTSRIGHTLVEIEGVEVPMGALDVALYRDDIGFRPVLPEAVTEIDFDMNGKVVVLVDDVLFTGRTVRAALDALHAYGRPRAVQLAVMIDRGHRELPIRPDYVGKNLPTRRDEMVNVHADGVDIGEVRKEGR
;
A
#
# COMPACT_ATOMS: atom_id res chain seq x y z
N MET A 1 -8.34 22.44 -21.87
CA MET A 1 -7.47 21.59 -21.04
C MET A 1 -8.12 20.21 -21.04
N ALA A 2 -7.51 19.23 -21.68
CA ALA A 2 -8.07 17.87 -21.72
C ALA A 2 -8.04 17.28 -20.32
N GLU A 3 -9.21 16.96 -19.76
CA GLU A 3 -9.35 16.16 -18.56
C GLU A 3 -8.56 14.85 -18.75
N ARG A 4 -7.53 14.63 -17.94
CA ARG A 4 -6.79 13.37 -17.93
C ARG A 4 -7.67 12.32 -17.26
N GLU A 5 -8.58 11.74 -18.00
CA GLU A 5 -9.29 10.54 -17.57
C GLU A 5 -8.27 9.41 -17.42
N ARG A 6 -8.05 8.97 -16.18
CA ARG A 6 -7.21 7.81 -15.90
C ARG A 6 -8.12 6.60 -15.68
N ARG A 7 -7.99 5.59 -16.52
CA ARG A 7 -8.70 4.33 -16.31
C ARG A 7 -8.15 3.65 -15.06
N LEU A 8 -9.03 3.36 -14.11
CA LEU A 8 -8.68 2.54 -12.95
C LEU A 8 -8.54 1.09 -13.42
N THR A 9 -7.51 0.43 -12.91
CA THR A 9 -7.36 -1.01 -13.07
C THR A 9 -8.49 -1.72 -12.32
N PRO A 10 -9.11 -2.78 -12.85
CA PRO A 10 -10.04 -3.60 -12.08
C PRO A 10 -9.42 -3.97 -10.71
N PRO A 11 -10.19 -4.02 -9.62
CA PRO A 11 -11.60 -4.42 -9.55
C PRO A 11 -12.60 -3.27 -9.50
N PHE A 12 -12.17 -2.01 -9.61
CA PHE A 12 -13.10 -0.89 -9.37
C PHE A 12 -14.05 -0.60 -10.55
N GLY A 13 -13.70 -1.01 -11.76
CA GLY A 13 -14.48 -0.77 -12.97
C GLY A 13 -14.91 0.70 -13.11
N GLY A 14 -14.63 1.34 -14.25
CA GLY A 14 -14.98 2.73 -14.48
C GLY A 14 -13.75 3.63 -14.73
N VAL A 15 -14.00 4.93 -14.84
CA VAL A 15 -12.98 5.93 -15.09
C VAL A 15 -12.79 6.79 -13.84
N PHE A 16 -11.56 6.90 -13.35
CA PHE A 16 -11.23 7.82 -12.28
C PHE A 16 -11.11 9.23 -12.85
N ILE A 17 -11.88 10.15 -12.27
CA ILE A 17 -11.87 11.57 -12.62
C ILE A 17 -11.17 12.31 -11.49
N PRO A 18 -9.92 12.76 -11.69
CA PRO A 18 -9.21 13.53 -10.69
C PRO A 18 -9.86 14.90 -10.50
N ARG A 19 -10.08 15.30 -9.25
CA ARG A 19 -10.61 16.60 -8.87
C ARG A 19 -9.51 17.54 -8.39
N SER A 20 -8.57 17.01 -7.63
CA SER A 20 -7.39 17.77 -7.21
C SER A 20 -6.18 16.88 -6.95
N GLU A 21 -5.01 17.42 -7.23
CA GLU A 21 -3.72 16.84 -6.84
C GLU A 21 -3.49 17.11 -5.35
N VAL A 22 -3.17 16.09 -4.59
CA VAL A 22 -2.93 16.12 -3.13
C VAL A 22 -1.45 16.09 -2.82
N MET A 23 -0.69 15.35 -3.63
CA MET A 23 0.77 15.26 -3.56
C MET A 23 1.31 15.23 -4.97
N ASN A 24 2.27 16.07 -5.27
CA ASN A 24 3.03 15.98 -6.51
C ASN A 24 4.21 14.99 -6.38
N ALA A 25 4.96 14.77 -7.47
CA ALA A 25 6.09 13.85 -7.49
C ALA A 25 7.17 14.18 -6.44
N SER A 26 7.39 15.46 -6.14
CA SER A 26 8.36 15.88 -5.13
C SER A 26 7.87 15.56 -3.72
N ASP A 27 6.57 15.78 -3.44
CA ASP A 27 5.94 15.46 -2.16
C ASP A 27 5.99 13.96 -1.91
N LEU A 28 5.68 13.17 -2.94
CA LEU A 28 5.70 11.71 -2.88
C LEU A 28 7.11 11.19 -2.56
N ARG A 29 8.14 11.71 -3.23
CA ARG A 29 9.55 11.33 -2.95
C ARG A 29 9.95 11.69 -1.52
N ARG A 30 9.59 12.89 -1.03
CA ARG A 30 9.89 13.30 0.35
C ARG A 30 9.20 12.41 1.38
N ALA A 31 7.95 12.03 1.13
CA ALA A 31 7.21 11.13 2.00
C ALA A 31 7.85 9.74 2.07
N ILE A 32 8.26 9.17 0.92
CA ILE A 32 8.94 7.87 0.86
C ILE A 32 10.27 7.93 1.61
N LYS A 33 11.08 8.99 1.39
CA LYS A 33 12.36 9.16 2.08
C LYS A 33 12.18 9.25 3.60
N ARG A 34 11.17 9.99 4.06
CA ARG A 34 10.85 10.09 5.49
C ARG A 34 10.41 8.74 6.06
N ILE A 35 9.52 8.00 5.38
CA ILE A 35 9.12 6.65 5.77
C ILE A 35 10.34 5.73 5.89
N GLY A 36 11.28 5.79 4.94
CA GLY A 36 12.52 5.01 5.00
C GLY A 36 13.33 5.29 6.28
N HIS A 37 13.53 6.57 6.62
CA HIS A 37 14.23 6.95 7.87
C HIS A 37 13.46 6.49 9.11
N GLU A 38 12.13 6.64 9.15
CA GLU A 38 11.28 6.20 10.25
C GLU A 38 11.37 4.66 10.46
N ILE A 39 11.43 3.88 9.35
CA ILE A 39 11.61 2.42 9.40
C ILE A 39 12.96 2.06 10.03
N VAL A 40 14.05 2.68 9.56
CA VAL A 40 15.41 2.43 10.08
C VAL A 40 15.48 2.78 11.57
N GLU A 41 15.00 3.97 11.94
CA GLU A 41 15.04 4.45 13.32
C GLU A 41 14.28 3.52 14.28
N ARG A 42 13.04 3.16 13.93
CA ARG A 42 12.17 2.33 14.78
C ARG A 42 12.72 0.91 14.96
N ASN A 43 13.36 0.37 13.93
CA ASN A 43 13.86 -1.00 13.95
C ASN A 43 15.35 -1.10 14.35
N HIS A 44 16.00 0.05 14.62
CA HIS A 44 17.42 0.12 14.97
C HIS A 44 18.35 -0.51 13.92
N GLY A 45 18.02 -0.31 12.64
CA GLY A 45 18.67 -0.89 11.48
C GLY A 45 17.75 -1.80 10.67
N LEU A 46 18.31 -2.61 9.79
CA LEU A 46 17.56 -3.43 8.82
C LEU A 46 17.81 -4.95 8.94
N ASP A 47 18.59 -5.41 9.91
CA ASP A 47 19.12 -6.79 9.96
C ASP A 47 18.04 -7.88 9.89
N ASP A 48 16.91 -7.70 10.56
CA ASP A 48 15.81 -8.67 10.59
C ASP A 48 14.53 -8.12 9.93
N LEU A 49 14.68 -7.20 9.00
CA LEU A 49 13.55 -6.54 8.35
C LEU A 49 13.29 -7.11 6.96
N VAL A 50 12.02 -7.29 6.62
CA VAL A 50 11.55 -7.64 5.27
C VAL A 50 10.37 -6.74 4.89
N LEU A 51 10.26 -6.40 3.61
CA LEU A 51 9.16 -5.63 3.08
C LEU A 51 8.19 -6.55 2.33
N VAL A 52 6.88 -6.37 2.53
CA VAL A 52 5.84 -7.11 1.80
C VAL A 52 4.82 -6.12 1.27
N GLY A 53 4.80 -5.97 -0.05
CA GLY A 53 3.84 -5.11 -0.75
C GLY A 53 2.51 -5.79 -0.96
N LEU A 54 1.43 -5.11 -0.62
CA LEU A 54 0.08 -5.60 -0.92
C LEU A 54 -0.27 -5.34 -2.38
N GLN A 55 -0.78 -6.34 -3.03
CA GLN A 55 -1.19 -6.22 -4.44
C GLN A 55 -2.49 -5.41 -4.54
N THR A 56 -2.60 -4.45 -5.48
CA THR A 56 -1.61 -4.08 -6.51
C THR A 56 -0.91 -2.75 -6.19
N GLY A 57 -1.51 -1.90 -5.36
CA GLY A 57 -1.05 -0.53 -5.11
C GLY A 57 0.22 -0.45 -4.24
N GLY A 58 0.42 -1.43 -3.35
CA GLY A 58 1.58 -1.47 -2.46
C GLY A 58 2.90 -1.81 -3.15
N LEU A 59 2.90 -2.57 -4.24
CA LEU A 59 4.15 -3.05 -4.88
C LEU A 59 5.07 -1.94 -5.37
N PRO A 60 4.59 -0.93 -6.14
CA PRO A 60 5.45 0.17 -6.58
C PRO A 60 6.05 0.94 -5.41
N LEU A 61 5.30 1.07 -4.31
CA LEU A 61 5.79 1.74 -3.10
C LEU A 61 6.82 0.90 -2.36
N THR A 62 6.62 -0.42 -2.27
CA THR A 62 7.58 -1.36 -1.67
C THR A 62 8.93 -1.24 -2.34
N SER A 63 8.97 -1.29 -3.68
CA SER A 63 10.20 -1.12 -4.45
C SER A 63 10.89 0.23 -4.16
N ARG A 64 10.13 1.32 -4.13
CA ARG A 64 10.68 2.66 -3.85
C ARG A 64 11.18 2.81 -2.42
N ILE A 65 10.47 2.24 -1.43
CA ILE A 65 10.93 2.21 -0.04
C ILE A 65 12.20 1.36 0.05
N GLY A 66 12.24 0.17 -0.56
CA GLY A 66 13.42 -0.68 -0.58
C GLY A 66 14.67 0.04 -1.12
N HIS A 67 14.55 0.71 -2.29
CA HIS A 67 15.65 1.53 -2.82
C HIS A 67 16.08 2.65 -1.84
N THR A 68 15.11 3.29 -1.18
CA THR A 68 15.42 4.34 -0.19
C THR A 68 16.16 3.76 1.02
N LEU A 69 15.81 2.56 1.48
CA LEU A 69 16.52 1.89 2.58
C LEU A 69 17.97 1.57 2.19
N VAL A 70 18.21 1.13 0.95
CA VAL A 70 19.57 0.94 0.40
C VAL A 70 20.35 2.25 0.36
N GLU A 71 19.72 3.36 -0.04
CA GLU A 71 20.37 4.68 -0.01
C GLU A 71 20.76 5.14 1.41
N ILE A 72 19.98 4.75 2.44
CA ILE A 72 20.22 5.14 3.83
C ILE A 72 21.29 4.26 4.51
N GLU A 73 21.15 2.93 4.39
CA GLU A 73 21.95 1.95 5.15
C GLU A 73 22.98 1.19 4.31
N GLY A 74 22.88 1.27 2.98
CA GLY A 74 23.77 0.50 2.08
C GLY A 74 23.49 -1.00 2.03
N VAL A 75 22.36 -1.46 2.58
CA VAL A 75 21.98 -2.88 2.67
C VAL A 75 20.66 -3.13 1.98
N GLU A 76 20.60 -4.21 1.19
CA GLU A 76 19.35 -4.66 0.57
C GLU A 76 18.45 -5.37 1.59
N VAL A 77 17.15 -5.07 1.53
CA VAL A 77 16.13 -5.72 2.34
C VAL A 77 15.31 -6.66 1.45
N PRO A 78 15.07 -7.92 1.86
CA PRO A 78 14.21 -8.83 1.11
C PRO A 78 12.82 -8.21 0.89
N MET A 79 12.31 -8.31 -0.33
CA MET A 79 11.02 -7.76 -0.72
C MET A 79 10.14 -8.85 -1.32
N GLY A 80 8.87 -8.88 -0.93
CA GLY A 80 7.88 -9.81 -1.45
C GLY A 80 6.58 -9.12 -1.82
N ALA A 81 5.73 -9.87 -2.50
CA ALA A 81 4.39 -9.47 -2.92
C ALA A 81 3.36 -10.38 -2.26
N LEU A 82 2.29 -9.82 -1.73
CA LEU A 82 1.19 -10.56 -1.13
C LEU A 82 -0.13 -10.21 -1.81
N ASP A 83 -0.76 -11.20 -2.43
CA ASP A 83 -2.14 -11.09 -2.90
C ASP A 83 -3.10 -11.44 -1.78
N VAL A 84 -4.00 -10.52 -1.48
CA VAL A 84 -5.01 -10.66 -0.43
C VAL A 84 -6.42 -10.85 -0.97
N ALA A 85 -6.60 -10.97 -2.28
CA ALA A 85 -7.92 -11.03 -2.90
C ALA A 85 -8.78 -12.17 -2.34
N LEU A 86 -8.19 -13.35 -2.13
CA LEU A 86 -8.89 -14.53 -1.60
C LEU A 86 -9.19 -14.47 -0.08
N TYR A 87 -8.53 -13.59 0.67
CA TYR A 87 -8.69 -13.46 2.12
C TYR A 87 -9.63 -12.33 2.52
N ARG A 88 -10.18 -11.60 1.55
CA ARG A 88 -11.12 -10.50 1.80
C ARG A 88 -12.53 -11.02 1.98
N ASP A 89 -13.23 -10.47 2.96
CA ASP A 89 -14.63 -10.78 3.26
C ASP A 89 -15.64 -10.08 2.32
N ASP A 90 -15.17 -9.19 1.43
CA ASP A 90 -15.98 -8.46 0.44
C ASP A 90 -15.79 -8.96 -1.02
N ILE A 91 -15.27 -10.17 -1.21
CA ILE A 91 -15.00 -10.79 -2.55
C ILE A 91 -16.25 -10.82 -3.44
N GLY A 92 -17.44 -11.01 -2.86
CA GLY A 92 -18.69 -11.11 -3.63
C GLY A 92 -19.09 -9.85 -4.40
N PHE A 93 -18.41 -8.72 -4.16
CA PHE A 93 -18.69 -7.43 -4.80
C PHE A 93 -17.61 -6.95 -5.77
N ARG A 94 -16.53 -7.72 -5.95
CA ARG A 94 -15.39 -7.34 -6.80
C ARG A 94 -14.92 -8.53 -7.63
N PRO A 95 -14.66 -8.34 -8.94
CA PRO A 95 -14.06 -9.41 -9.74
C PRO A 95 -12.67 -9.74 -9.20
N VAL A 96 -12.39 -11.01 -8.97
CA VAL A 96 -11.05 -11.50 -8.65
C VAL A 96 -10.24 -11.46 -9.94
N LEU A 97 -9.12 -10.73 -9.95
CA LEU A 97 -8.19 -10.73 -11.07
C LEU A 97 -7.32 -12.00 -10.99
N PRO A 98 -7.28 -12.83 -12.04
CA PRO A 98 -6.52 -14.09 -12.00
C PRO A 98 -4.99 -13.94 -11.99
N GLU A 99 -4.47 -12.71 -12.10
CA GLU A 99 -3.04 -12.44 -12.36
C GLU A 99 -2.23 -11.96 -11.15
N ALA A 100 -2.88 -11.79 -9.99
CA ALA A 100 -2.16 -11.40 -8.79
C ALA A 100 -1.54 -12.64 -8.14
N VAL A 101 -0.22 -12.73 -8.10
CA VAL A 101 0.52 -13.86 -7.53
C VAL A 101 1.22 -13.40 -6.26
N THR A 102 1.11 -14.20 -5.20
CA THR A 102 1.93 -14.03 -4.01
C THR A 102 3.33 -14.54 -4.30
N GLU A 103 4.34 -13.70 -4.07
CA GLU A 103 5.76 -14.01 -4.23
C GLU A 103 6.49 -13.64 -2.93
N ILE A 104 6.76 -14.62 -2.09
CA ILE A 104 7.50 -14.48 -0.84
C ILE A 104 8.55 -15.61 -0.81
N ASP A 105 9.75 -15.32 -1.30
CA ASP A 105 10.83 -16.31 -1.50
C ASP A 105 11.84 -16.31 -0.35
N PHE A 106 11.49 -15.69 0.78
CA PHE A 106 12.37 -15.59 1.95
C PHE A 106 11.65 -16.08 3.22
N ASP A 107 12.47 -16.54 4.18
CA ASP A 107 11.97 -16.90 5.51
C ASP A 107 11.64 -15.63 6.32
N MET A 108 10.39 -15.51 6.78
CA MET A 108 9.94 -14.41 7.63
C MET A 108 9.86 -14.78 9.13
N ASN A 109 10.22 -16.03 9.50
CA ASN A 109 10.18 -16.45 10.90
C ASN A 109 11.12 -15.59 11.76
N GLY A 110 10.60 -15.04 12.84
CA GLY A 110 11.34 -14.18 13.76
C GLY A 110 11.70 -12.78 13.23
N LYS A 111 11.39 -12.46 11.96
CA LYS A 111 11.68 -11.16 11.35
C LYS A 111 10.61 -10.12 11.65
N VAL A 112 10.93 -8.87 11.38
CA VAL A 112 9.95 -7.77 11.32
C VAL A 112 9.48 -7.65 9.88
N VAL A 113 8.19 -7.84 9.65
CA VAL A 113 7.56 -7.63 8.35
C VAL A 113 6.98 -6.22 8.31
N VAL A 114 7.40 -5.40 7.35
CA VAL A 114 6.71 -4.15 7.03
C VAL A 114 5.78 -4.39 5.86
N LEU A 115 4.46 -4.45 6.14
CA LEU A 115 3.43 -4.44 5.10
C LEU A 115 3.35 -3.06 4.48
N VAL A 116 3.31 -3.00 3.16
CA VAL A 116 3.24 -1.73 2.41
C VAL A 116 1.99 -1.70 1.56
N ASP A 117 1.20 -0.65 1.70
CA ASP A 117 0.00 -0.40 0.89
C ASP A 117 -0.05 1.06 0.43
N ASP A 118 -0.84 1.35 -0.60
CA ASP A 118 -0.99 2.71 -1.11
C ASP A 118 -1.98 3.54 -0.27
N VAL A 119 -3.17 3.00 0.02
CA VAL A 119 -4.25 3.73 0.70
C VAL A 119 -4.88 2.90 1.81
N LEU A 120 -4.76 3.36 3.03
CA LEU A 120 -5.49 2.79 4.16
C LEU A 120 -6.86 3.46 4.31
N PHE A 121 -7.91 2.65 4.23
CA PHE A 121 -9.30 3.04 4.36
C PHE A 121 -9.97 2.35 5.56
N THR A 122 -10.76 1.32 5.32
CA THR A 122 -11.49 0.58 6.37
C THR A 122 -10.62 -0.33 7.24
N GLY A 123 -9.47 -0.75 6.72
CA GLY A 123 -8.56 -1.73 7.33
C GLY A 123 -8.80 -3.18 6.89
N ARG A 124 -9.83 -3.45 6.05
CA ARG A 124 -10.17 -4.84 5.64
C ARG A 124 -9.06 -5.49 4.81
N THR A 125 -8.38 -4.75 3.94
CA THR A 125 -7.23 -5.24 3.18
C THR A 125 -6.09 -5.66 4.10
N VAL A 126 -5.76 -4.83 5.09
CA VAL A 126 -4.70 -5.12 6.06
C VAL A 126 -5.07 -6.33 6.93
N ARG A 127 -6.31 -6.46 7.36
CA ARG A 127 -6.77 -7.65 8.09
C ARG A 127 -6.57 -8.91 7.24
N ALA A 128 -7.01 -8.89 5.99
CA ALA A 128 -6.81 -10.00 5.05
C ALA A 128 -5.32 -10.35 4.87
N ALA A 129 -4.44 -9.33 4.82
CA ALA A 129 -3.00 -9.52 4.74
C ALA A 129 -2.43 -10.20 6.01
N LEU A 130 -2.88 -9.80 7.19
CA LEU A 130 -2.47 -10.43 8.45
C LEU A 130 -2.89 -11.90 8.49
N ASP A 131 -4.10 -12.22 8.03
CA ASP A 131 -4.58 -13.60 7.95
C ASP A 131 -3.74 -14.42 6.93
N ALA A 132 -3.44 -13.86 5.76
CA ALA A 132 -2.66 -14.51 4.71
C ALA A 132 -1.20 -14.77 5.11
N LEU A 133 -0.56 -13.85 5.85
CA LEU A 133 0.83 -13.99 6.28
C LEU A 133 1.11 -15.26 7.09
N HIS A 134 0.11 -15.77 7.83
CA HIS A 134 0.26 -16.99 8.63
C HIS A 134 0.64 -18.22 7.80
N ALA A 135 0.32 -18.24 6.51
CA ALA A 135 0.69 -19.33 5.61
C ALA A 135 2.19 -19.32 5.24
N TYR A 136 2.88 -18.20 5.43
CA TYR A 136 4.27 -17.98 5.01
C TYR A 136 5.26 -17.94 6.17
N GLY A 137 4.81 -17.99 7.42
CA GLY A 137 5.68 -18.04 8.59
C GLY A 137 5.13 -17.29 9.79
N ARG A 138 5.98 -17.17 10.83
CA ARG A 138 5.68 -16.45 12.08
C ARG A 138 6.64 -15.28 12.25
N PRO A 139 6.32 -14.09 11.74
CA PRO A 139 7.11 -12.90 12.00
C PRO A 139 7.08 -12.56 13.50
N ARG A 140 8.16 -11.95 14.00
CA ARG A 140 8.24 -11.41 15.37
C ARG A 140 7.30 -10.22 15.55
N ALA A 141 7.17 -9.41 14.51
CA ALA A 141 6.28 -8.26 14.47
C ALA A 141 5.83 -7.98 13.04
N VAL A 142 4.65 -7.39 12.91
CA VAL A 142 4.14 -6.84 11.64
C VAL A 142 3.90 -5.36 11.84
N GLN A 143 4.48 -4.53 10.99
CA GLN A 143 4.32 -3.09 10.93
C GLN A 143 3.62 -2.73 9.63
N LEU A 144 2.94 -1.59 9.58
CA LEU A 144 2.18 -1.14 8.42
C LEU A 144 2.67 0.22 7.94
N ALA A 145 3.09 0.29 6.68
CA ALA A 145 3.42 1.51 5.97
C ALA A 145 2.38 1.80 4.89
N VAL A 146 1.84 3.02 4.87
CA VAL A 146 0.88 3.45 3.85
C VAL A 146 1.25 4.82 3.30
N MET A 147 1.02 5.04 2.00
CA MET A 147 1.23 6.38 1.45
C MET A 147 0.16 7.34 1.93
N ILE A 148 -1.10 6.91 1.91
CA ILE A 148 -2.23 7.74 2.34
C ILE A 148 -3.04 7.02 3.42
N ASP A 149 -3.23 7.69 4.54
CA ASP A 149 -4.27 7.36 5.50
C ASP A 149 -5.46 8.29 5.30
N ARG A 150 -6.59 7.74 4.79
CA ARG A 150 -7.78 8.54 4.49
C ARG A 150 -8.87 8.50 5.56
N GLY A 151 -8.61 7.83 6.68
CA GLY A 151 -9.61 7.66 7.74
C GLY A 151 -10.66 6.57 7.44
N HIS A 152 -11.85 6.70 8.05
CA HIS A 152 -13.01 5.82 7.86
C HIS A 152 -12.78 4.35 8.28
N ARG A 153 -12.02 4.12 9.35
CA ARG A 153 -11.77 2.77 9.88
C ARG A 153 -13.05 2.06 10.28
N GLU A 154 -13.13 0.80 9.91
CA GLU A 154 -14.12 -0.16 10.40
C GLU A 154 -13.48 -1.21 11.32
N LEU A 155 -12.15 -1.31 11.32
CA LEU A 155 -11.35 -2.19 12.16
C LEU A 155 -10.32 -1.37 12.96
N PRO A 156 -9.89 -1.83 14.14
CA PRO A 156 -8.94 -1.12 15.01
C PRO A 156 -7.50 -1.24 14.49
N ILE A 157 -7.28 -0.86 13.22
CA ILE A 157 -5.99 -0.92 12.54
C ILE A 157 -5.47 0.49 12.36
N ARG A 158 -4.22 0.71 12.75
CA ARG A 158 -3.48 1.95 12.54
C ARG A 158 -2.16 1.68 11.84
N PRO A 159 -1.73 2.54 10.91
CA PRO A 159 -0.43 2.41 10.30
C PRO A 159 0.67 2.88 11.27
N ASP A 160 1.84 2.28 11.13
CA ASP A 160 3.05 2.67 11.86
C ASP A 160 3.77 3.82 11.14
N TYR A 161 3.68 3.83 9.80
CA TYR A 161 4.32 4.81 8.93
C TYR A 161 3.30 5.35 7.93
N VAL A 162 3.20 6.67 7.82
CA VAL A 162 2.19 7.33 6.98
C VAL A 162 2.83 8.40 6.11
N GLY A 163 2.67 8.30 4.80
CA GLY A 163 3.10 9.34 3.89
C GLY A 163 2.34 10.65 4.12
N LYS A 164 1.01 10.59 4.13
CA LYS A 164 0.15 11.74 4.42
C LYS A 164 -1.19 11.30 5.00
N ASN A 165 -1.62 11.96 6.07
CA ASN A 165 -3.00 11.87 6.55
C ASN A 165 -3.87 12.77 5.67
N LEU A 166 -4.90 12.20 5.06
CA LEU A 166 -5.80 12.87 4.13
C LEU A 166 -7.26 12.55 4.47
N PRO A 167 -7.89 13.27 5.40
CA PRO A 167 -9.31 13.11 5.65
C PRO A 167 -10.12 13.35 4.37
N THR A 168 -10.93 12.37 3.99
CA THR A 168 -11.74 12.42 2.78
C THR A 168 -13.22 12.23 3.10
N ARG A 169 -14.11 12.47 2.16
CA ARG A 169 -15.46 11.93 2.24
C ARG A 169 -15.44 10.45 1.90
N ARG A 170 -16.46 9.72 2.33
CA ARG A 170 -16.53 8.27 2.13
C ARG A 170 -16.69 7.87 0.65
N ASP A 171 -17.33 8.72 -0.13
CA ASP A 171 -17.59 8.57 -1.56
C ASP A 171 -16.43 9.04 -2.46
N GLU A 172 -15.46 9.73 -1.92
CA GLU A 172 -14.25 10.12 -2.66
C GLU A 172 -13.31 8.95 -2.86
N MET A 173 -12.53 8.99 -3.93
CA MET A 173 -11.45 8.03 -4.19
C MET A 173 -10.11 8.74 -4.12
N VAL A 174 -9.12 8.01 -3.61
CA VAL A 174 -7.71 8.42 -3.63
C VAL A 174 -6.98 7.51 -4.61
N ASN A 175 -6.23 8.09 -5.52
CA ASN A 175 -5.42 7.38 -6.50
C ASN A 175 -3.95 7.74 -6.29
N VAL A 176 -3.16 6.75 -5.87
CA VAL A 176 -1.70 6.86 -5.76
C VAL A 176 -1.10 6.34 -7.07
N HIS A 177 -0.24 7.14 -7.68
CA HIS A 177 0.40 6.81 -8.96
C HIS A 177 1.87 7.23 -8.96
N ALA A 178 2.60 6.90 -10.01
CA ALA A 178 4.05 7.11 -10.08
C ALA A 178 4.49 8.56 -9.78
N ASP A 179 3.69 9.54 -10.20
CA ASP A 179 4.02 10.96 -10.17
C ASP A 179 3.29 11.74 -9.06
N GLY A 180 2.50 11.08 -8.22
CA GLY A 180 1.79 11.78 -7.14
C GLY A 180 0.55 11.06 -6.61
N VAL A 181 -0.31 11.85 -5.99
CA VAL A 181 -1.57 11.40 -5.41
C VAL A 181 -2.68 12.36 -5.79
N ASP A 182 -3.74 11.84 -6.37
CA ASP A 182 -4.95 12.57 -6.69
C ASP A 182 -6.13 12.13 -5.82
N ILE A 183 -7.01 13.07 -5.54
CA ILE A 183 -8.35 12.79 -5.01
C ILE A 183 -9.40 13.10 -6.08
N GLY A 184 -10.41 12.25 -6.20
CA GLY A 184 -11.44 12.39 -7.20
C GLY A 184 -12.62 11.46 -6.97
N GLU A 185 -13.33 11.18 -8.03
CA GLU A 185 -14.48 10.27 -8.04
C GLU A 185 -14.35 9.20 -9.12
N VAL A 186 -15.03 8.07 -8.95
CA VAL A 186 -15.13 7.05 -9.99
C VAL A 186 -16.47 7.19 -10.70
N ARG A 187 -16.42 7.48 -11.99
CA ARG A 187 -17.60 7.45 -12.83
C ARG A 187 -17.73 6.04 -13.44
N LYS A 188 -18.82 5.34 -13.12
CA LYS A 188 -19.13 4.06 -13.76
C LYS A 188 -19.43 4.35 -15.22
N GLU A 189 -18.79 3.61 -16.15
CA GLU A 189 -19.21 3.63 -17.54
C GLU A 189 -20.64 3.12 -17.58
N GLY A 190 -21.57 3.94 -18.08
CA GLY A 190 -22.97 3.61 -18.15
C GLY A 190 -23.22 2.36 -19.00
N ARG A 191 -24.10 1.50 -18.49
CA ARG A 191 -24.74 0.47 -19.30
C ARG A 191 -25.74 1.14 -20.23
#